data_d6909477129b5f796680e9e7aa9f5b6e
#
_entry.id   d6909477129b5f796680e9e7aa9f5b6e
#
_cell.length_a   1.000
_cell.length_b   1.000
_cell.length_c   1.000
_cell.angle_alpha   90.00
_cell.angle_beta   90.00
_cell.angle_gamma   90.00
#
_symmetry.space_group_name_H-M   'P 1'
#
loop_
_entity.id
_entity.type
_entity.pdbx_description
1 polymer ?
#
loop_
_entity_poly.entity_id
_entity_poly.type
_entity_poly.pdbx_seq_one_letter_code
_entity_poly.pdbx_strand_id
1 'polypeptide(L)'
;MRCWLITSIYVRQKRKMSFRKVNIVILVLAVVFLLVLHRNFLGLSSLLKNEISDSGIVGLQPIDFIPNAPHHVVDWRQEEIPVVIAASEDRLGGTIAAINSIQHNTRSNVIFYIVTLNGTADHLRSWLSSSTLKSIRYKIVIFDTKLLEGKVKEDPHQGESIKPLTFARFYLPILVPSAKKAIYMDDDIIVQGDILALYNTPLKPGHAAAFSEDCDSASTKVIIRGAGNQYNYIGYLDYKKERIRKLSMKASTCSFNPGVFVANLTEWKRQNVTNQLEKWMRLNMEEGLYSRTLAGSITTPPLLIVFYQQHSTIDPMWNVRHLGSSAGKRYSPQFVKAAKLLHWNGHFKPWGRTASYTDVWEKWYIPDPTGKFSLIRRHMEISNTK
;
A
#
# COMPACT_ATOMS: atom_id res chain seq x y z
N MET A 1 -36.63 0.62 62.01
CA MET A 1 -36.44 -0.23 60.82
C MET A 1 -37.46 -0.06 59.69
N ARG A 2 -38.69 0.46 59.92
CA ARG A 2 -39.72 0.58 58.85
C ARG A 2 -39.57 1.80 57.93
N CYS A 3 -38.86 2.86 58.32
CA CYS A 3 -38.73 4.07 57.53
C CYS A 3 -37.69 3.96 56.37
N TRP A 4 -36.69 3.09 56.53
CA TRP A 4 -35.61 2.88 55.49
C TRP A 4 -36.09 2.05 54.31
N LEU A 5 -37.02 1.16 54.46
CA LEU A 5 -37.55 0.32 53.38
C LEU A 5 -38.44 1.10 52.40
N ILE A 6 -39.22 2.07 52.91
CA ILE A 6 -40.19 2.86 52.11
C ILE A 6 -39.41 3.83 51.17
N THR A 7 -38.36 4.48 51.70
CA THR A 7 -37.48 5.37 50.85
C THR A 7 -36.72 4.62 49.76
N SER A 8 -36.27 3.40 50.06
CA SER A 8 -35.55 2.58 49.07
C SER A 8 -36.47 2.12 47.93
N ILE A 9 -37.72 1.76 48.23
CA ILE A 9 -38.72 1.34 47.22
C ILE A 9 -39.13 2.53 46.35
N TYR A 10 -39.33 3.71 46.93
CA TYR A 10 -39.73 4.93 46.20
C TYR A 10 -38.61 5.41 45.24
N VAL A 11 -37.35 5.38 45.66
CA VAL A 11 -36.20 5.74 44.82
C VAL A 11 -36.00 4.73 43.68
N ARG A 12 -36.22 3.43 43.94
CA ARG A 12 -36.14 2.38 42.91
C ARG A 12 -37.27 2.50 41.88
N GLN A 13 -38.45 2.90 42.28
CA GLN A 13 -39.60 3.09 41.40
C GLN A 13 -39.48 4.37 40.57
N LYS A 14 -38.94 5.47 41.14
CA LYS A 14 -38.63 6.69 40.39
C LYS A 14 -37.50 6.49 39.35
N ARG A 15 -36.49 5.70 39.70
CA ARG A 15 -35.44 5.32 38.72
C ARG A 15 -35.98 4.46 37.56
N LYS A 16 -36.83 3.47 37.82
CA LYS A 16 -37.50 2.67 36.79
C LYS A 16 -38.38 3.49 35.85
N MET A 17 -39.13 4.47 36.39
CA MET A 17 -39.96 5.38 35.59
C MET A 17 -39.09 6.33 34.71
N SER A 18 -37.98 6.83 35.24
CA SER A 18 -37.03 7.66 34.48
C SER A 18 -36.40 6.90 33.33
N PHE A 19 -35.98 5.66 33.56
CA PHE A 19 -35.42 4.78 32.48
C PHE A 19 -36.45 4.49 31.39
N ARG A 20 -37.71 4.24 31.72
CA ARG A 20 -38.76 4.02 30.70
C ARG A 20 -39.02 5.27 29.86
N LYS A 21 -39.01 6.46 30.43
CA LYS A 21 -39.17 7.73 29.70
C LYS A 21 -37.99 8.00 28.76
N VAL A 22 -36.76 7.74 29.21
CA VAL A 22 -35.55 7.88 28.39
C VAL A 22 -35.60 6.92 27.20
N ASN A 23 -35.99 5.67 27.42
CA ASN A 23 -36.08 4.69 26.32
C ASN A 23 -37.18 5.05 25.31
N ILE A 24 -38.31 5.62 25.75
CA ILE A 24 -39.35 6.10 24.82
C ILE A 24 -38.84 7.28 23.99
N VAL A 25 -38.14 8.23 24.60
CA VAL A 25 -37.54 9.36 23.85
C VAL A 25 -36.53 8.88 22.81
N ILE A 26 -35.66 7.95 23.16
CA ILE A 26 -34.70 7.36 22.24
C ILE A 26 -35.42 6.64 21.08
N LEU A 27 -36.47 5.89 21.37
CA LEU A 27 -37.26 5.20 20.35
C LEU A 27 -37.93 6.20 19.39
N VAL A 28 -38.51 7.27 19.90
CA VAL A 28 -39.13 8.33 19.10
C VAL A 28 -38.10 9.02 18.21
N LEU A 29 -36.91 9.34 18.73
CA LEU A 29 -35.84 9.94 17.97
C LEU A 29 -35.32 9.00 16.86
N ALA A 30 -35.22 7.71 17.13
CA ALA A 30 -34.86 6.72 16.14
C ALA A 30 -35.90 6.61 15.01
N VAL A 31 -37.18 6.62 15.34
CA VAL A 31 -38.26 6.61 14.33
C VAL A 31 -38.24 7.88 13.48
N VAL A 32 -38.08 9.05 14.10
CA VAL A 32 -37.98 10.33 13.37
C VAL A 32 -36.77 10.33 12.43
N PHE A 33 -35.63 9.81 12.91
CA PHE A 33 -34.41 9.70 12.10
C PHE A 33 -34.63 8.79 10.89
N LEU A 34 -35.26 7.63 11.07
CA LEU A 34 -35.60 6.72 9.98
C LEU A 34 -36.57 7.35 8.96
N LEU A 35 -37.56 8.12 9.42
CA LEU A 35 -38.48 8.83 8.54
C LEU A 35 -37.78 9.91 7.71
N VAL A 36 -36.83 10.64 8.30
CA VAL A 36 -36.01 11.62 7.58
C VAL A 36 -35.12 10.94 6.55
N LEU A 37 -34.49 9.82 6.88
CA LEU A 37 -33.69 9.03 5.94
C LEU A 37 -34.54 8.52 4.77
N HIS A 38 -35.73 8.00 5.08
CA HIS A 38 -36.65 7.51 4.03
C HIS A 38 -37.12 8.63 3.10
N ARG A 39 -37.46 9.79 3.63
CA ARG A 39 -37.82 10.97 2.83
C ARG A 39 -36.70 11.46 1.92
N ASN A 40 -35.46 11.49 2.45
CA ASN A 40 -34.28 11.85 1.65
C ASN A 40 -33.98 10.83 0.56
N PHE A 41 -34.17 9.53 0.84
CA PHE A 41 -34.01 8.47 -0.14
C PHE A 41 -35.04 8.54 -1.27
N LEU A 42 -36.31 8.86 -0.95
CA LEU A 42 -37.35 9.07 -1.97
C LEU A 42 -37.10 10.33 -2.81
N GLY A 43 -36.55 11.40 -2.21
CA GLY A 43 -36.13 12.59 -2.93
C GLY A 43 -34.99 12.33 -3.92
N LEU A 44 -34.01 11.50 -3.54
CA LEU A 44 -32.90 11.10 -4.39
C LEU A 44 -33.35 10.19 -5.55
N SER A 45 -34.31 9.29 -5.31
CA SER A 45 -34.87 8.42 -6.34
C SER A 45 -35.72 9.17 -7.37
N SER A 46 -36.36 10.26 -6.98
CA SER A 46 -37.13 11.12 -7.91
C SER A 46 -36.22 11.97 -8.79
N LEU A 47 -35.10 12.45 -8.25
CA LEU A 47 -34.06 13.17 -9.01
C LEU A 47 -33.42 12.27 -10.07
N LEU A 48 -33.08 11.02 -9.71
CA LEU A 48 -32.53 10.03 -10.64
C LEU A 48 -33.53 9.63 -11.75
N LYS A 49 -34.83 9.59 -11.46
CA LYS A 49 -35.87 9.34 -12.47
C LYS A 49 -36.04 10.50 -13.45
N ASN A 50 -35.89 11.75 -13.00
CA ASN A 50 -36.02 12.90 -13.88
C ASN A 50 -34.81 13.06 -14.83
N GLU A 51 -33.59 12.67 -14.41
CA GLU A 51 -32.42 12.66 -15.32
C GLU A 51 -32.52 11.59 -16.43
N ILE A 52 -33.22 10.46 -16.18
CA ILE A 52 -33.40 9.39 -17.18
C ILE A 52 -34.53 9.70 -18.20
N SER A 53 -35.47 10.60 -17.87
CA SER A 53 -36.58 10.93 -18.76
C SER A 53 -36.29 12.08 -19.74
N ASP A 54 -35.22 12.84 -19.52
CA ASP A 54 -34.87 14.01 -20.36
C ASP A 54 -33.77 13.74 -21.39
N SER A 55 -33.30 12.48 -21.51
CA SER A 55 -32.47 12.02 -22.62
C SER A 55 -33.37 11.58 -23.79
N GLY A 56 -34.05 12.54 -24.40
CA GLY A 56 -34.74 12.37 -25.65
C GLY A 56 -33.75 11.90 -26.72
N ILE A 57 -34.06 10.74 -27.32
CA ILE A 57 -33.37 10.20 -28.49
C ILE A 57 -33.49 11.21 -29.60
N VAL A 58 -32.50 12.08 -29.79
CA VAL A 58 -32.35 12.87 -30.98
C VAL A 58 -31.88 11.94 -32.09
N GLY A 59 -32.76 11.77 -33.11
CA GLY A 59 -32.45 10.96 -34.26
C GLY A 59 -31.20 11.43 -34.96
N LEU A 60 -30.20 10.55 -35.05
CA LEU A 60 -28.98 10.76 -35.81
C LEU A 60 -29.34 10.79 -37.31
N GLN A 61 -29.24 11.96 -37.91
CA GLN A 61 -29.13 12.12 -39.36
C GLN A 61 -27.80 11.52 -39.82
N PRO A 62 -27.70 10.87 -40.98
CA PRO A 62 -26.44 10.35 -41.49
C PRO A 62 -25.49 11.50 -41.75
N ILE A 63 -24.35 11.53 -41.06
CA ILE A 63 -23.25 12.45 -41.31
C ILE A 63 -22.48 11.91 -42.51
N ASP A 64 -22.41 12.69 -43.57
CA ASP A 64 -21.60 12.42 -44.76
C ASP A 64 -20.15 12.15 -44.39
N PHE A 65 -19.61 11.04 -44.86
CA PHE A 65 -18.25 10.61 -44.72
C PHE A 65 -17.33 11.60 -45.46
N ILE A 66 -16.55 12.40 -44.73
CA ILE A 66 -15.40 13.12 -45.26
C ILE A 66 -14.17 12.21 -45.16
N PRO A 67 -13.66 11.68 -46.28
CA PRO A 67 -12.41 10.93 -46.23
C PRO A 67 -11.25 11.92 -46.22
N ASN A 68 -10.29 11.66 -45.28
CA ASN A 68 -8.99 12.33 -45.13
C ASN A 68 -8.90 13.40 -44.03
N ALA A 69 -9.06 12.99 -42.78
CA ALA A 69 -8.24 13.50 -41.71
C ALA A 69 -7.38 12.36 -41.15
N PRO A 70 -6.08 12.54 -40.91
CA PRO A 70 -5.27 11.51 -40.29
C PRO A 70 -5.78 11.32 -38.86
N HIS A 71 -6.59 10.30 -38.64
CA HIS A 71 -6.88 9.82 -37.30
C HIS A 71 -5.54 9.30 -36.77
N HIS A 72 -4.86 10.11 -35.97
CA HIS A 72 -3.95 9.60 -34.97
C HIS A 72 -4.81 8.79 -34.00
N VAL A 73 -5.06 7.54 -34.35
CA VAL A 73 -5.43 6.50 -33.39
C VAL A 73 -4.22 6.45 -32.46
N VAL A 74 -4.30 7.16 -31.34
CA VAL A 74 -3.36 6.97 -30.24
C VAL A 74 -3.58 5.52 -29.82
N ASP A 75 -2.71 4.63 -30.29
CA ASP A 75 -2.71 3.22 -29.90
C ASP A 75 -2.27 3.17 -28.43
N TRP A 76 -3.25 3.35 -27.52
CA TRP A 76 -3.11 3.26 -26.07
C TRP A 76 -2.56 1.88 -25.63
N ARG A 77 -2.46 0.89 -26.55
CA ARG A 77 -1.80 -0.39 -26.32
C ARG A 77 -0.26 -0.30 -26.30
N GLN A 78 0.32 0.85 -26.67
CA GLN A 78 1.76 1.04 -26.75
C GLN A 78 2.38 1.74 -25.53
N GLU A 79 1.60 2.32 -24.59
CA GLU A 79 2.19 2.92 -23.40
C GLU A 79 2.72 1.81 -22.48
N GLU A 80 4.06 1.81 -22.34
CA GLU A 80 4.77 0.85 -21.50
C GLU A 80 4.64 1.25 -20.05
N ILE A 81 4.22 0.32 -19.18
CA ILE A 81 4.10 0.53 -17.73
C ILE A 81 5.38 0.09 -17.04
N PRO A 82 6.24 1.03 -16.60
CA PRO A 82 7.43 0.70 -15.84
C PRO A 82 7.07 0.30 -14.40
N VAL A 83 7.42 -0.92 -14.00
CA VAL A 83 7.28 -1.43 -12.63
C VAL A 83 8.67 -1.69 -12.07
N VAL A 84 9.00 -1.05 -10.95
CA VAL A 84 10.29 -1.17 -10.26
C VAL A 84 10.12 -2.03 -9.02
N ILE A 85 10.91 -3.09 -8.91
CA ILE A 85 10.91 -4.00 -7.76
C ILE A 85 12.36 -4.18 -7.28
N ALA A 86 12.60 -4.00 -5.97
CA ALA A 86 13.91 -4.28 -5.37
C ALA A 86 13.99 -5.76 -4.96
N ALA A 87 15.00 -6.46 -5.46
CA ALA A 87 15.14 -7.92 -5.36
C ALA A 87 16.44 -8.32 -4.66
N SER A 88 16.39 -8.72 -3.40
CA SER A 88 17.53 -9.31 -2.68
C SER A 88 17.54 -10.83 -2.79
N GLU A 89 18.71 -11.44 -2.67
CA GLU A 89 18.90 -12.90 -2.84
C GLU A 89 17.97 -13.72 -1.93
N ASP A 90 17.88 -13.32 -0.67
CA ASP A 90 17.05 -13.98 0.36
C ASP A 90 15.54 -13.82 0.15
N ARG A 91 15.13 -13.01 -0.82
CA ARG A 91 13.73 -12.63 -1.09
C ARG A 91 13.31 -12.83 -2.55
N LEU A 92 14.16 -13.41 -3.38
CA LEU A 92 13.90 -13.61 -4.81
C LEU A 92 12.60 -14.33 -5.11
N GLY A 93 12.23 -15.34 -4.30
CA GLY A 93 10.94 -16.01 -4.46
C GLY A 93 9.74 -15.08 -4.33
N GLY A 94 9.84 -14.04 -3.48
CA GLY A 94 8.85 -12.96 -3.39
C GLY A 94 8.78 -12.14 -4.67
N THR A 95 9.94 -11.70 -5.17
CA THR A 95 10.04 -10.95 -6.43
C THR A 95 9.44 -11.74 -7.60
N ILE A 96 9.76 -13.01 -7.73
CA ILE A 96 9.22 -13.89 -8.80
C ILE A 96 7.70 -14.02 -8.69
N ALA A 97 7.17 -14.24 -7.48
CA ALA A 97 5.73 -14.33 -7.27
C ALA A 97 5.01 -13.01 -7.56
N ALA A 98 5.60 -11.88 -7.17
CA ALA A 98 5.06 -10.55 -7.48
C ALA A 98 5.00 -10.32 -9.01
N ILE A 99 6.09 -10.56 -9.73
CA ILE A 99 6.15 -10.42 -11.19
C ILE A 99 5.13 -11.35 -11.87
N ASN A 100 5.06 -12.61 -11.47
CA ASN A 100 4.12 -13.58 -12.03
C ASN A 100 2.67 -13.14 -11.81
N SER A 101 2.34 -12.63 -10.63
CA SER A 101 0.99 -12.12 -10.34
C SER A 101 0.61 -10.91 -11.18
N ILE A 102 1.55 -9.98 -11.42
CA ILE A 102 1.33 -8.81 -12.27
C ILE A 102 1.10 -9.25 -13.71
N GLN A 103 2.02 -10.07 -14.25
CA GLN A 103 1.95 -10.54 -15.63
C GLN A 103 0.63 -11.28 -15.94
N HIS A 104 0.13 -12.04 -14.98
CA HIS A 104 -1.11 -12.80 -15.17
C HIS A 104 -2.37 -11.93 -15.10
N ASN A 105 -2.37 -10.88 -14.27
CA ASN A 105 -3.55 -10.07 -14.00
C ASN A 105 -3.63 -8.77 -14.84
N THR A 106 -2.71 -8.56 -15.79
CA THR A 106 -2.74 -7.42 -16.71
C THR A 106 -2.75 -7.86 -18.17
N ARG A 107 -3.35 -7.02 -19.01
CA ARG A 107 -3.23 -7.10 -20.49
C ARG A 107 -2.34 -5.99 -21.05
N SER A 108 -1.86 -5.11 -20.19
CA SER A 108 -1.04 -3.97 -20.57
C SER A 108 0.42 -4.38 -20.82
N ASN A 109 1.13 -3.53 -21.58
CA ASN A 109 2.54 -3.73 -21.86
C ASN A 109 3.38 -3.29 -20.64
N VAL A 110 3.81 -4.24 -19.81
CA VAL A 110 4.61 -3.97 -18.61
C VAL A 110 6.08 -4.23 -18.89
N ILE A 111 6.94 -3.32 -18.40
CA ILE A 111 8.38 -3.55 -18.31
C ILE A 111 8.81 -3.56 -16.83
N PHE A 112 9.47 -4.63 -16.41
CA PHE A 112 9.98 -4.77 -15.05
C PHE A 112 11.42 -4.25 -14.97
N TYR A 113 11.66 -3.29 -14.09
CA TYR A 113 12.99 -2.87 -13.67
C TYR A 113 13.31 -3.57 -12.35
N ILE A 114 14.05 -4.66 -12.42
CA ILE A 114 14.38 -5.48 -11.25
C ILE A 114 15.71 -5.00 -10.71
N VAL A 115 15.65 -4.27 -9.59
CA VAL A 115 16.82 -3.66 -8.98
C VAL A 115 17.44 -4.64 -7.99
N THR A 116 18.71 -4.98 -8.20
CA THR A 116 19.38 -5.99 -7.38
C THR A 116 20.86 -5.66 -7.17
N LEU A 117 21.56 -6.46 -6.38
CA LEU A 117 23.00 -6.42 -6.23
C LEU A 117 23.68 -7.34 -7.25
N ASN A 118 24.94 -7.05 -7.57
CA ASN A 118 25.68 -7.77 -8.60
C ASN A 118 25.69 -9.31 -8.35
N GLY A 119 25.88 -9.73 -7.10
CA GLY A 119 25.92 -11.16 -6.76
C GLY A 119 24.60 -11.93 -6.97
N THR A 120 23.45 -11.23 -7.06
CA THR A 120 22.14 -11.84 -7.27
C THR A 120 21.71 -11.87 -8.73
N ALA A 121 22.33 -11.07 -9.58
CA ALA A 121 21.87 -10.86 -10.96
C ALA A 121 21.83 -12.14 -11.80
N ASP A 122 22.83 -13.01 -11.67
CA ASP A 122 22.90 -14.25 -12.45
C ASP A 122 21.88 -15.29 -11.98
N HIS A 123 21.65 -15.38 -10.68
CA HIS A 123 20.58 -16.21 -10.13
C HIS A 123 19.22 -15.77 -10.66
N LEU A 124 18.94 -14.48 -10.61
CA LEU A 124 17.71 -13.91 -11.14
C LEU A 124 17.52 -14.17 -12.63
N ARG A 125 18.59 -14.00 -13.47
CA ARG A 125 18.53 -14.30 -14.91
C ARG A 125 18.21 -15.77 -15.14
N SER A 126 18.90 -16.67 -14.44
CA SER A 126 18.67 -18.10 -14.54
C SER A 126 17.23 -18.46 -14.22
N TRP A 127 16.69 -17.91 -13.13
CA TRP A 127 15.31 -18.19 -12.70
C TRP A 127 14.28 -17.68 -13.73
N LEU A 128 14.41 -16.44 -14.20
CA LEU A 128 13.52 -15.89 -15.21
C LEU A 128 13.57 -16.68 -16.53
N SER A 129 14.77 -16.96 -17.05
CA SER A 129 14.94 -17.64 -18.33
C SER A 129 14.47 -19.09 -18.35
N SER A 130 14.56 -19.78 -17.20
CA SER A 130 14.16 -21.18 -17.06
C SER A 130 12.71 -21.37 -16.58
N SER A 131 11.94 -20.29 -16.45
CA SER A 131 10.57 -20.34 -15.95
C SER A 131 9.55 -19.90 -17.00
N THR A 132 8.26 -19.90 -16.62
CA THR A 132 7.17 -19.36 -17.44
C THR A 132 7.30 -17.84 -17.68
N LEU A 133 8.18 -17.17 -16.95
CA LEU A 133 8.46 -15.74 -17.08
C LEU A 133 9.50 -15.40 -18.18
N LYS A 134 10.02 -16.38 -18.92
CA LYS A 134 11.04 -16.16 -19.97
C LYS A 134 10.65 -15.15 -21.05
N SER A 135 9.35 -14.91 -21.24
CA SER A 135 8.83 -14.01 -22.28
C SER A 135 8.46 -12.61 -21.77
N ILE A 136 8.61 -12.33 -20.46
CA ILE A 136 8.33 -10.99 -19.94
C ILE A 136 9.38 -9.98 -20.40
N ARG A 137 9.00 -8.72 -20.43
CA ARG A 137 9.92 -7.62 -20.67
C ARG A 137 10.54 -7.16 -19.37
N TYR A 138 11.85 -7.25 -19.22
CA TYR A 138 12.53 -6.83 -18.00
C TYR A 138 13.92 -6.26 -18.27
N LYS A 139 14.39 -5.47 -17.31
CA LYS A 139 15.76 -5.00 -17.18
C LYS A 139 16.25 -5.29 -15.78
N ILE A 140 17.39 -5.97 -15.64
CA ILE A 140 18.09 -6.11 -14.37
C ILE A 140 18.97 -4.88 -14.19
N VAL A 141 18.74 -4.13 -13.13
CA VAL A 141 19.45 -2.90 -12.77
C VAL A 141 20.30 -3.18 -11.54
N ILE A 142 21.60 -3.05 -11.66
CA ILE A 142 22.50 -3.20 -10.52
C ILE A 142 22.47 -1.91 -9.70
N PHE A 143 22.12 -2.03 -8.42
CA PHE A 143 22.12 -0.89 -7.51
C PHE A 143 23.55 -0.55 -7.08
N ASP A 144 23.98 0.66 -7.39
CA ASP A 144 25.27 1.16 -6.95
C ASP A 144 25.22 1.55 -5.47
N THR A 145 25.83 0.72 -4.62
CA THR A 145 25.87 0.96 -3.17
C THR A 145 26.67 2.20 -2.78
N LYS A 146 27.55 2.72 -3.67
CA LYS A 146 28.26 3.97 -3.44
C LYS A 146 27.33 5.18 -3.29
N LEU A 147 26.11 5.09 -3.83
CA LEU A 147 25.07 6.09 -3.62
C LEU A 147 24.73 6.30 -2.13
N LEU A 148 25.04 5.34 -1.28
CA LEU A 148 24.73 5.38 0.15
C LEU A 148 25.93 5.78 1.02
N GLU A 149 27.13 5.89 0.44
CA GLU A 149 28.34 6.25 1.19
C GLU A 149 28.20 7.63 1.86
N GLY A 150 28.53 7.69 3.15
CA GLY A 150 28.39 8.90 3.97
C GLY A 150 26.95 9.37 4.21
N LYS A 151 25.95 8.54 3.91
CA LYS A 151 24.52 8.90 4.09
C LYS A 151 23.75 7.95 5.01
N VAL A 152 24.31 6.81 5.32
CA VAL A 152 23.70 5.79 6.18
C VAL A 152 24.72 5.31 7.20
N LYS A 153 24.32 5.30 8.48
CA LYS A 153 25.15 4.79 9.57
C LYS A 153 24.78 3.34 9.86
N GLU A 154 25.76 2.47 9.90
CA GLU A 154 25.58 1.14 10.48
C GLU A 154 25.36 1.30 11.98
N ASP A 155 24.31 0.66 12.50
CA ASP A 155 24.06 0.64 13.94
C ASP A 155 24.68 -0.66 14.51
N PRO A 156 25.85 -0.56 15.16
CA PRO A 156 26.55 -1.74 15.68
C PRO A 156 25.76 -2.47 16.79
N HIS A 157 24.76 -1.81 17.40
CA HIS A 157 23.96 -2.38 18.47
C HIS A 157 22.76 -3.22 17.97
N GLN A 158 22.41 -3.14 16.69
CA GLN A 158 21.26 -3.85 16.14
C GLN A 158 21.59 -5.15 15.40
N GLY A 159 22.87 -5.52 15.25
CA GLY A 159 23.31 -6.81 14.71
C GLY A 159 22.87 -7.13 13.27
N GLU A 160 22.09 -6.27 12.65
CA GLU A 160 21.62 -6.42 11.28
C GLU A 160 22.28 -5.39 10.35
N SER A 161 22.98 -5.88 9.35
CA SER A 161 23.51 -5.09 8.25
C SER A 161 22.42 -4.29 7.56
N ILE A 162 22.75 -3.06 7.16
CA ILE A 162 21.89 -2.23 6.34
C ILE A 162 21.65 -2.96 5.01
N LYS A 163 20.36 -3.11 4.65
CA LYS A 163 19.97 -3.69 3.36
C LYS A 163 19.94 -2.58 2.29
N PRO A 164 20.97 -2.43 1.44
CA PRO A 164 21.09 -1.29 0.52
C PRO A 164 19.89 -1.14 -0.42
N LEU A 165 19.32 -2.26 -0.87
CA LEU A 165 18.20 -2.28 -1.81
C LEU A 165 16.93 -1.63 -1.27
N THR A 166 16.78 -1.46 0.05
CA THR A 166 15.63 -0.73 0.62
C THR A 166 15.63 0.75 0.24
N PHE A 167 16.80 1.29 -0.13
CA PHE A 167 16.95 2.66 -0.61
C PHE A 167 16.72 2.83 -2.11
N ALA A 168 16.57 1.75 -2.89
CA ALA A 168 16.33 1.84 -4.33
C ALA A 168 15.15 2.78 -4.67
N ARG A 169 14.11 2.80 -3.84
CA ARG A 169 12.94 3.69 -3.97
C ARG A 169 13.27 5.19 -3.94
N PHE A 170 14.45 5.60 -3.48
CA PHE A 170 14.89 7.00 -3.49
C PHE A 170 15.49 7.43 -4.82
N TYR A 171 15.93 6.46 -5.63
CA TYR A 171 16.74 6.68 -6.83
C TYR A 171 16.00 6.32 -8.13
N LEU A 172 14.66 6.32 -8.11
CA LEU A 172 13.86 5.96 -9.28
C LEU A 172 14.26 6.69 -10.58
N PRO A 173 14.57 8.02 -10.57
CA PRO A 173 15.01 8.68 -11.80
C PRO A 173 16.31 8.16 -12.41
N ILE A 174 17.18 7.55 -11.62
CA ILE A 174 18.43 6.92 -12.07
C ILE A 174 18.15 5.50 -12.55
N LEU A 175 17.28 4.77 -11.83
CA LEU A 175 16.97 3.37 -12.13
C LEU A 175 16.09 3.23 -13.38
N VAL A 176 15.23 4.24 -13.66
CA VAL A 176 14.30 4.25 -14.80
C VAL A 176 14.43 5.58 -15.55
N PRO A 177 15.59 5.90 -16.18
CA PRO A 177 15.90 7.23 -16.69
C PRO A 177 14.99 7.70 -17.83
N SER A 178 14.46 6.79 -18.62
CA SER A 178 13.62 7.07 -19.79
C SER A 178 12.13 7.26 -19.44
N ALA A 179 11.69 6.82 -18.26
CA ALA A 179 10.28 6.89 -17.89
C ALA A 179 9.89 8.26 -17.32
N LYS A 180 8.69 8.72 -17.65
CA LYS A 180 8.05 9.90 -17.04
C LYS A 180 7.28 9.54 -15.79
N LYS A 181 6.79 8.31 -15.69
CA LYS A 181 6.00 7.77 -14.60
C LYS A 181 6.37 6.32 -14.38
N ALA A 182 6.36 5.85 -13.14
CA ALA A 182 6.65 4.46 -12.79
C ALA A 182 5.86 4.04 -11.56
N ILE A 183 5.68 2.73 -11.38
CA ILE A 183 5.18 2.13 -10.15
C ILE A 183 6.37 1.53 -9.41
N TYR A 184 6.52 1.81 -8.13
CA TYR A 184 7.43 1.09 -7.23
C TYR A 184 6.65 0.10 -6.40
N MET A 185 7.20 -1.11 -6.22
CA MET A 185 6.62 -2.16 -5.38
C MET A 185 7.70 -2.89 -4.58
N ASP A 186 7.37 -3.23 -3.34
CA ASP A 186 8.15 -4.18 -2.56
C ASP A 186 7.97 -5.61 -3.11
N ASP A 187 8.83 -6.52 -2.72
CA ASP A 187 8.87 -7.91 -3.20
C ASP A 187 7.93 -8.87 -2.45
N ASP A 188 7.34 -8.42 -1.35
CA ASP A 188 6.43 -9.19 -0.50
C ASP A 188 4.95 -8.85 -0.77
N ILE A 189 4.62 -8.73 -2.06
CA ILE A 189 3.27 -8.39 -2.55
C ILE A 189 2.74 -9.45 -3.53
N ILE A 190 1.42 -9.47 -3.68
CA ILE A 190 0.73 -10.15 -4.78
C ILE A 190 -0.29 -9.17 -5.37
N VAL A 191 -0.23 -8.98 -6.67
CA VAL A 191 -1.19 -8.16 -7.43
C VAL A 191 -2.33 -9.04 -7.93
N GLN A 192 -3.57 -8.66 -7.62
CA GLN A 192 -4.78 -9.36 -8.04
C GLN A 192 -5.64 -8.53 -9.03
N GLY A 193 -5.39 -7.22 -9.11
CA GLY A 193 -6.04 -6.32 -10.06
C GLY A 193 -5.19 -6.03 -11.30
N ASP A 194 -5.76 -5.40 -12.32
CA ASP A 194 -5.01 -4.92 -13.48
C ASP A 194 -4.14 -3.72 -13.09
N ILE A 195 -2.82 -3.87 -13.25
CA ILE A 195 -1.82 -2.86 -12.85
C ILE A 195 -2.01 -1.51 -13.56
N LEU A 196 -2.66 -1.50 -14.72
CA LEU A 196 -2.99 -0.27 -15.45
C LEU A 196 -3.85 0.67 -14.59
N ALA A 197 -4.78 0.13 -13.80
CA ALA A 197 -5.61 0.93 -12.93
C ALA A 197 -4.79 1.64 -11.82
N LEU A 198 -3.74 0.98 -11.30
CA LEU A 198 -2.82 1.62 -10.36
C LEU A 198 -1.94 2.66 -11.08
N TYR A 199 -1.39 2.32 -12.25
CA TYR A 199 -0.58 3.24 -13.05
C TYR A 199 -1.36 4.52 -13.39
N ASN A 200 -2.65 4.42 -13.68
CA ASN A 200 -3.51 5.54 -13.99
C ASN A 200 -4.01 6.34 -12.77
N THR A 201 -3.54 6.02 -11.57
CA THR A 201 -3.83 6.85 -10.38
C THR A 201 -3.57 8.34 -10.70
N PRO A 202 -4.56 9.22 -10.51
CA PRO A 202 -4.39 10.65 -10.75
C PRO A 202 -3.46 11.25 -9.69
N LEU A 203 -2.45 11.99 -10.14
CA LEU A 203 -1.62 12.80 -9.27
C LEU A 203 -2.06 14.26 -9.37
N LYS A 204 -2.23 14.90 -8.23
CA LYS A 204 -2.52 16.36 -8.19
C LYS A 204 -1.37 17.13 -8.82
N PRO A 205 -1.62 18.30 -9.42
CA PRO A 205 -0.56 19.16 -9.94
C PRO A 205 0.54 19.41 -8.90
N GLY A 206 1.78 19.23 -9.28
CA GLY A 206 2.93 19.40 -8.38
C GLY A 206 3.21 18.22 -7.44
N HIS A 207 2.40 17.16 -7.42
CA HIS A 207 2.71 15.98 -6.62
C HIS A 207 3.62 15.02 -7.40
N ALA A 208 4.78 14.69 -6.81
CA ALA A 208 5.73 13.77 -7.40
C ALA A 208 5.41 12.30 -7.12
N ALA A 209 4.51 12.00 -6.18
CA ALA A 209 4.11 10.63 -5.89
C ALA A 209 2.68 10.52 -5.33
N ALA A 210 2.12 9.31 -5.43
CA ALA A 210 0.88 8.90 -4.76
C ALA A 210 1.15 7.67 -3.90
N PHE A 211 0.71 7.70 -2.63
CA PHE A 211 0.89 6.63 -1.65
C PHE A 211 -0.44 6.14 -1.07
N SER A 212 -0.45 4.95 -0.47
CA SER A 212 -1.57 4.48 0.34
C SER A 212 -1.43 4.97 1.77
N GLU A 213 -2.35 5.79 2.22
CA GLU A 213 -2.36 6.32 3.59
C GLU A 213 -2.66 5.22 4.61
N ASP A 214 -2.05 5.34 5.79
CA ASP A 214 -2.19 4.33 6.84
C ASP A 214 -3.55 4.41 7.52
N CYS A 215 -4.14 5.58 7.66
CA CYS A 215 -5.42 5.77 8.35
C CYS A 215 -6.64 5.39 7.50
N ASP A 216 -6.55 5.54 6.18
CA ASP A 216 -7.64 5.20 5.24
C ASP A 216 -7.59 3.73 4.80
N SER A 217 -6.55 3.03 5.19
CA SER A 217 -6.41 1.61 4.87
C SER A 217 -7.61 0.84 5.42
N ALA A 218 -8.23 0.05 4.55
CA ALA A 218 -9.25 -0.92 4.97
C ALA A 218 -8.68 -1.86 6.07
N SER A 219 -7.37 -2.07 6.06
CA SER A 219 -6.60 -2.79 7.08
C SER A 219 -6.65 -2.12 8.45
N THR A 220 -6.64 -0.79 8.50
CA THR A 220 -6.59 -0.02 9.74
C THR A 220 -7.91 -0.06 10.49
N LYS A 221 -9.04 -0.04 9.78
CA LYS A 221 -10.38 -0.12 10.38
C LYS A 221 -10.60 -1.41 11.18
N VAL A 222 -9.91 -2.48 10.83
CA VAL A 222 -9.99 -3.78 11.51
C VAL A 222 -9.04 -3.85 12.73
N ILE A 223 -7.97 -3.02 12.77
CA ILE A 223 -6.83 -3.17 13.70
C ILE A 223 -6.80 -2.11 14.80
N ILE A 224 -7.63 -1.06 14.74
CA ILE A 224 -7.58 0.15 15.61
C ILE A 224 -7.55 -0.13 17.14
N ARG A 225 -7.87 -1.32 17.61
CA ARG A 225 -7.95 -1.61 19.06
C ARG A 225 -6.61 -1.91 19.76
N GLY A 226 -5.45 -1.85 19.11
CA GLY A 226 -4.20 -2.20 19.77
C GLY A 226 -2.90 -1.65 19.18
N ALA A 227 -2.95 -0.87 18.12
CA ALA A 227 -1.76 -0.58 17.31
C ALA A 227 -1.12 0.80 17.57
N GLY A 228 -1.35 1.45 18.70
CA GLY A 228 -0.62 2.65 19.11
C GLY A 228 -0.38 3.69 18.00
N ASN A 229 0.73 4.41 18.09
CA ASN A 229 1.10 5.53 17.19
C ASN A 229 1.69 5.10 15.82
N GLN A 230 1.62 3.81 15.45
CA GLN A 230 2.28 3.26 14.25
C GLN A 230 1.73 3.78 12.91
N TYR A 231 0.60 4.48 12.92
CA TYR A 231 -0.06 5.01 11.73
C TYR A 231 0.03 6.53 11.61
N ASN A 232 0.79 7.15 12.51
CA ASN A 232 0.97 8.59 12.56
C ASN A 232 2.46 8.95 12.55
N TYR A 233 2.78 10.17 12.17
CA TYR A 233 4.15 10.69 12.11
C TYR A 233 4.92 10.53 13.42
N ILE A 234 4.25 10.58 14.59
CA ILE A 234 4.88 10.37 15.89
C ILE A 234 5.50 8.96 16.05
N GLY A 235 5.01 7.96 15.31
CA GLY A 235 5.56 6.61 15.29
C GLY A 235 6.85 6.47 14.46
N TYR A 236 7.22 7.52 13.72
CA TYR A 236 8.36 7.50 12.80
C TYR A 236 9.44 8.53 13.11
N LEU A 237 9.08 9.68 13.68
CA LEU A 237 9.97 10.83 13.89
C LEU A 237 10.11 11.13 15.37
N ASP A 238 11.33 11.49 15.80
CA ASP A 238 11.57 11.90 17.18
C ASP A 238 11.22 13.38 17.39
N TYR A 239 10.00 13.64 17.85
CA TYR A 239 9.51 14.99 18.15
C TYR A 239 10.17 15.65 19.35
N LYS A 240 11.07 14.97 20.09
CA LYS A 240 11.94 15.60 21.09
C LYS A 240 13.06 16.40 20.40
N LYS A 241 13.41 16.08 19.16
CA LYS A 241 14.42 16.77 18.39
C LYS A 241 13.90 18.12 17.89
N GLU A 242 14.69 19.18 18.14
CA GLU A 242 14.32 20.54 17.74
C GLU A 242 14.13 20.68 16.23
N ARG A 243 14.99 20.04 15.44
CA ARG A 243 14.89 20.05 13.97
C ARG A 243 13.54 19.49 13.48
N ILE A 244 13.04 18.42 14.10
CA ILE A 244 11.72 17.84 13.74
C ILE A 244 10.60 18.80 14.15
N ARG A 245 10.68 19.42 15.33
CA ARG A 245 9.66 20.40 15.76
C ARG A 245 9.60 21.63 14.85
N LYS A 246 10.76 22.12 14.38
CA LYS A 246 10.84 23.28 13.46
C LYS A 246 10.18 23.04 12.10
N LEU A 247 9.95 21.77 11.69
CA LEU A 247 9.21 21.45 10.46
C LEU A 247 7.71 21.73 10.56
N SER A 248 7.21 22.01 11.77
CA SER A 248 5.77 22.25 12.03
C SER A 248 4.84 21.15 11.53
N MET A 249 5.36 19.94 11.34
CA MET A 249 4.56 18.75 10.97
C MET A 249 3.80 18.27 12.20
N LYS A 250 2.50 18.05 12.03
CA LYS A 250 1.65 17.54 13.11
C LYS A 250 1.98 16.08 13.40
N ALA A 251 2.32 15.76 14.66
CA ALA A 251 2.64 14.40 15.09
C ALA A 251 1.50 13.39 14.88
N SER A 252 0.25 13.87 14.92
CA SER A 252 -0.96 13.09 14.68
C SER A 252 -1.34 12.94 13.19
N THR A 253 -0.57 13.54 12.27
CA THR A 253 -0.80 13.36 10.84
C THR A 253 -0.68 11.89 10.49
N CYS A 254 -1.60 11.41 9.64
CA CYS A 254 -1.55 10.06 9.13
C CYS A 254 -0.30 9.82 8.31
N SER A 255 0.39 8.72 8.57
CA SER A 255 1.51 8.26 7.75
C SER A 255 1.01 7.56 6.49
N PHE A 256 1.93 7.19 5.62
CA PHE A 256 1.65 6.35 4.46
C PHE A 256 2.69 5.22 4.36
N ASN A 257 2.34 4.17 3.63
CA ASN A 257 3.24 3.06 3.38
C ASN A 257 3.94 3.21 2.03
N PRO A 258 5.29 3.27 1.98
CA PRO A 258 6.06 3.44 0.75
C PRO A 258 6.41 2.11 0.05
N GLY A 259 5.81 0.99 0.45
CA GLY A 259 6.05 -0.31 -0.20
C GLY A 259 5.34 -0.47 -1.54
N VAL A 260 4.31 0.37 -1.79
CA VAL A 260 3.62 0.47 -3.08
C VAL A 260 3.29 1.93 -3.34
N PHE A 261 3.79 2.49 -4.44
CA PHE A 261 3.46 3.86 -4.82
C PHE A 261 3.62 4.12 -6.33
N VAL A 262 2.94 5.16 -6.80
CA VAL A 262 3.06 5.67 -8.16
C VAL A 262 3.91 6.93 -8.14
N ALA A 263 4.96 6.99 -8.93
CA ALA A 263 5.87 8.13 -9.02
C ALA A 263 5.73 8.86 -10.37
N ASN A 264 5.54 10.18 -10.32
CA ASN A 264 5.75 11.07 -11.45
C ASN A 264 7.22 11.49 -11.47
N LEU A 265 8.02 10.83 -12.30
CA LEU A 265 9.47 11.02 -12.35
C LEU A 265 9.87 12.38 -12.95
N THR A 266 9.00 13.01 -13.72
CA THR A 266 9.20 14.39 -14.20
C THR A 266 9.14 15.37 -13.02
N GLU A 267 8.09 15.27 -12.19
CA GLU A 267 7.96 16.08 -10.99
C GLU A 267 9.02 15.76 -9.94
N TRP A 268 9.37 14.47 -9.78
CA TRP A 268 10.44 14.03 -8.89
C TRP A 268 11.78 14.69 -9.21
N LYS A 269 12.14 14.71 -10.52
CA LYS A 269 13.35 15.40 -11.01
C LYS A 269 13.24 16.92 -10.81
N ARG A 270 12.11 17.53 -11.20
CA ARG A 270 11.88 18.98 -11.10
C ARG A 270 12.01 19.49 -9.66
N GLN A 271 11.48 18.73 -8.70
CA GLN A 271 11.54 19.07 -7.27
C GLN A 271 12.81 18.59 -6.59
N ASN A 272 13.70 17.91 -7.33
CA ASN A 272 14.95 17.37 -6.77
C ASN A 272 14.74 16.46 -5.54
N VAL A 273 13.69 15.60 -5.60
CA VAL A 273 13.23 14.78 -4.47
C VAL A 273 14.34 13.88 -3.95
N THR A 274 15.13 13.23 -4.82
CA THR A 274 16.25 12.37 -4.40
C THR A 274 17.23 13.11 -3.50
N ASN A 275 17.67 14.31 -3.86
CA ASN A 275 18.59 15.10 -3.03
C ASN A 275 17.95 15.55 -1.71
N GLN A 276 16.63 15.80 -1.68
CA GLN A 276 15.94 16.09 -0.43
C GLN A 276 15.93 14.85 0.49
N LEU A 277 15.69 13.65 -0.05
CA LEU A 277 15.75 12.40 0.71
C LEU A 277 17.15 12.16 1.26
N GLU A 278 18.19 12.31 0.43
CA GLU A 278 19.59 12.20 0.86
C GLU A 278 20.00 13.21 1.92
N LYS A 279 19.49 14.46 1.83
CA LYS A 279 19.68 15.47 2.88
C LYS A 279 19.17 14.95 4.22
N TRP A 280 17.98 14.35 4.26
CA TRP A 280 17.42 13.82 5.50
C TRP A 280 18.16 12.59 5.99
N MET A 281 18.73 11.77 5.11
CA MET A 281 19.62 10.68 5.50
C MET A 281 20.87 11.22 6.22
N ARG A 282 21.56 12.21 5.64
CA ARG A 282 22.75 12.85 6.26
C ARG A 282 22.41 13.49 7.60
N LEU A 283 21.35 14.29 7.66
CA LEU A 283 20.91 14.91 8.92
C LEU A 283 20.57 13.89 10.00
N ASN A 284 20.02 12.74 9.63
CA ASN A 284 19.78 11.67 10.58
C ASN A 284 21.05 11.03 11.11
N MET A 285 22.11 10.94 10.30
CA MET A 285 23.41 10.47 10.78
C MET A 285 24.01 11.39 11.84
N GLU A 286 23.84 12.70 11.65
CA GLU A 286 24.39 13.73 12.54
C GLU A 286 23.58 13.85 13.83
N GLU A 287 22.27 13.87 13.76
CA GLU A 287 21.39 14.27 14.85
C GLU A 287 20.52 13.15 15.44
N GLY A 288 20.41 12.02 14.76
CA GLY A 288 19.53 10.91 15.19
C GLY A 288 18.05 11.33 15.25
N LEU A 289 17.51 11.80 14.14
CA LEU A 289 16.14 12.33 14.02
C LEU A 289 15.07 11.25 14.02
N TYR A 290 15.44 10.05 13.60
CA TYR A 290 14.63 8.85 13.56
C TYR A 290 15.54 7.62 13.65
N SER A 291 15.00 6.49 14.09
CA SER A 291 15.75 5.24 14.18
C SER A 291 14.92 4.08 13.62
N ARG A 292 15.59 2.97 13.32
CA ARG A 292 14.91 1.75 12.91
C ARG A 292 13.99 1.20 14.02
N THR A 293 14.40 1.31 15.26
CA THR A 293 13.61 0.89 16.42
C THR A 293 12.31 1.67 16.51
N LEU A 294 12.35 2.98 16.23
CA LEU A 294 11.16 3.82 16.24
C LEU A 294 10.26 3.56 15.01
N ALA A 295 10.85 3.51 13.82
CA ALA A 295 10.14 3.55 12.55
C ALA A 295 9.93 2.18 11.89
N GLY A 296 10.52 1.12 12.42
CA GLY A 296 10.57 -0.21 11.76
C GLY A 296 11.37 -0.25 10.45
N SER A 297 11.71 0.92 9.89
CA SER A 297 12.50 1.10 8.66
C SER A 297 13.14 2.48 8.66
N ILE A 298 14.41 2.57 8.24
CA ILE A 298 15.13 3.84 8.10
C ILE A 298 14.80 4.58 6.79
N THR A 299 14.07 3.98 5.88
CA THR A 299 13.70 4.59 4.59
C THR A 299 12.34 5.28 4.61
N THR A 300 11.43 4.91 5.51
CA THR A 300 10.11 5.53 5.60
C THR A 300 10.16 6.98 6.11
N PRO A 301 10.90 7.32 7.18
CA PRO A 301 10.91 8.67 7.74
C PRO A 301 11.32 9.78 6.75
N PRO A 302 12.39 9.65 5.93
CA PRO A 302 12.72 10.65 4.93
C PRO A 302 11.60 10.91 3.92
N LEU A 303 10.91 9.84 3.49
CA LEU A 303 9.76 9.96 2.58
C LEU A 303 8.61 10.71 3.24
N LEU A 304 8.29 10.39 4.51
CA LEU A 304 7.25 11.10 5.25
C LEU A 304 7.54 12.60 5.37
N ILE A 305 8.81 12.97 5.59
CA ILE A 305 9.20 14.37 5.70
C ILE A 305 9.08 15.09 4.35
N VAL A 306 9.65 14.50 3.28
CA VAL A 306 9.69 15.13 1.95
C VAL A 306 8.30 15.23 1.33
N PHE A 307 7.45 14.24 1.56
CA PHE A 307 6.10 14.19 1.00
C PHE A 307 5.01 14.67 1.96
N TYR A 308 5.36 15.33 3.07
CA TYR A 308 4.37 15.88 4.00
C TYR A 308 3.41 16.82 3.29
N GLN A 309 2.13 16.46 3.23
CA GLN A 309 1.07 17.20 2.51
C GLN A 309 1.37 17.47 1.01
N GLN A 310 2.34 16.77 0.41
CA GLN A 310 2.79 16.93 -0.97
C GLN A 310 2.72 15.61 -1.76
N HIS A 311 1.75 14.76 -1.41
CA HIS A 311 1.49 13.51 -2.11
C HIS A 311 0.00 13.36 -2.44
N SER A 312 -0.26 12.59 -3.47
CA SER A 312 -1.61 12.10 -3.81
C SER A 312 -1.86 10.76 -3.11
N THR A 313 -3.10 10.30 -3.10
CA THR A 313 -3.47 9.02 -2.51
C THR A 313 -3.79 7.98 -3.57
N ILE A 314 -3.46 6.73 -3.31
CA ILE A 314 -3.92 5.58 -4.09
C ILE A 314 -5.09 4.90 -3.35
N ASP A 315 -5.99 4.27 -4.10
CA ASP A 315 -7.07 3.45 -3.53
C ASP A 315 -6.47 2.42 -2.54
N PRO A 316 -6.93 2.39 -1.27
CA PRO A 316 -6.36 1.52 -0.25
C PRO A 316 -6.43 0.02 -0.59
N MET A 317 -7.29 -0.40 -1.52
CA MET A 317 -7.32 -1.77 -2.02
C MET A 317 -6.08 -2.15 -2.84
N TRP A 318 -5.28 -1.17 -3.29
CA TRP A 318 -3.97 -1.36 -3.90
C TRP A 318 -2.82 -1.49 -2.91
N ASN A 319 -3.08 -1.56 -1.61
CA ASN A 319 -2.07 -1.87 -0.60
C ASN A 319 -2.72 -2.43 0.67
N VAL A 320 -3.36 -3.59 0.56
CA VAL A 320 -3.94 -4.32 1.70
C VAL A 320 -2.80 -4.97 2.48
N ARG A 321 -2.49 -4.40 3.65
CA ARG A 321 -1.29 -4.63 4.44
C ARG A 321 -1.50 -5.53 5.65
N HIS A 322 -0.41 -5.74 6.40
CA HIS A 322 -0.36 -6.45 7.68
C HIS A 322 -0.61 -7.95 7.58
N LEU A 323 -0.49 -8.54 6.39
CA LEU A 323 -0.56 -9.98 6.21
C LEU A 323 0.68 -10.68 6.81
N GLY A 324 1.80 -9.95 6.96
CA GLY A 324 3.03 -10.40 7.61
C GLY A 324 3.26 -9.87 9.03
N SER A 325 2.30 -9.16 9.64
CA SER A 325 2.51 -8.50 10.94
C SER A 325 2.25 -9.40 12.15
N SER A 326 1.46 -10.46 12.00
CA SER A 326 1.20 -11.45 13.06
C SER A 326 0.88 -12.80 12.48
N ALA A 327 1.09 -13.84 13.28
CA ALA A 327 0.54 -15.15 12.98
C ALA A 327 -0.99 -15.13 13.08
N GLY A 328 -1.65 -15.75 12.10
CA GLY A 328 -3.11 -15.87 12.07
C GLY A 328 -3.83 -14.93 11.09
N LYS A 329 -5.04 -15.33 10.72
CA LYS A 329 -5.85 -14.63 9.71
C LYS A 329 -6.55 -13.42 10.34
N ARG A 330 -6.21 -12.21 9.91
CA ARG A 330 -6.82 -10.94 10.36
C ARG A 330 -7.99 -10.50 9.50
N TYR A 331 -8.07 -10.96 8.27
CA TYR A 331 -9.08 -10.58 7.28
C TYR A 331 -9.96 -11.78 6.94
N SER A 332 -11.18 -11.51 6.49
CA SER A 332 -11.99 -12.58 5.90
C SER A 332 -11.43 -13.00 4.53
N PRO A 333 -11.63 -14.26 4.12
CA PRO A 333 -11.24 -14.69 2.78
C PRO A 333 -11.86 -13.86 1.66
N GLN A 334 -13.11 -13.39 1.84
CA GLN A 334 -13.81 -12.52 0.89
C GLN A 334 -13.11 -11.18 0.72
N PHE A 335 -12.66 -10.56 1.83
CA PHE A 335 -11.92 -9.31 1.79
C PHE A 335 -10.56 -9.48 1.08
N VAL A 336 -9.82 -10.55 1.40
CA VAL A 336 -8.55 -10.86 0.74
C VAL A 336 -8.73 -11.08 -0.76
N LYS A 337 -9.80 -11.76 -1.17
CA LYS A 337 -10.15 -11.96 -2.58
C LYS A 337 -10.50 -10.67 -3.30
N ALA A 338 -11.11 -9.70 -2.62
CA ALA A 338 -11.51 -8.40 -3.19
C ALA A 338 -10.34 -7.40 -3.28
N ALA A 339 -9.23 -7.64 -2.58
CA ALA A 339 -8.05 -6.78 -2.64
C ALA A 339 -7.46 -6.74 -4.05
N LYS A 340 -7.03 -5.56 -4.49
CA LYS A 340 -6.30 -5.39 -5.76
C LYS A 340 -4.81 -5.72 -5.63
N LEU A 341 -4.26 -5.52 -4.43
CA LEU A 341 -2.90 -5.89 -4.05
C LEU A 341 -2.85 -6.29 -2.59
N LEU A 342 -2.23 -7.44 -2.33
CA LEU A 342 -1.95 -8.00 -1.01
C LEU A 342 -0.50 -7.75 -0.65
N HIS A 343 -0.22 -7.30 0.59
CA HIS A 343 1.12 -6.95 1.04
C HIS A 343 1.45 -7.60 2.39
N TRP A 344 2.46 -8.46 2.39
CA TRP A 344 2.98 -9.12 3.60
C TRP A 344 4.05 -8.27 4.28
N ASN A 345 3.78 -6.97 4.45
CA ASN A 345 4.66 -6.13 5.25
C ASN A 345 4.75 -6.65 6.70
N GLY A 346 5.91 -6.55 7.33
CA GLY A 346 6.19 -7.10 8.65
C GLY A 346 7.16 -8.29 8.62
N HIS A 347 7.34 -8.98 9.76
CA HIS A 347 8.35 -10.02 9.91
C HIS A 347 7.99 -11.35 9.26
N PHE A 348 6.71 -11.70 9.22
CA PHE A 348 6.24 -12.98 8.70
C PHE A 348 6.04 -12.93 7.19
N LYS A 349 7.04 -13.38 6.45
CA LYS A 349 6.99 -13.39 4.98
C LYS A 349 6.25 -14.62 4.46
N PRO A 350 5.57 -14.52 3.29
CA PRO A 350 4.71 -15.60 2.78
C PRO A 350 5.48 -16.86 2.37
N TRP A 351 6.77 -16.77 2.12
CA TRP A 351 7.67 -17.91 1.92
C TRP A 351 8.15 -18.54 3.22
N GLY A 352 7.80 -17.98 4.38
CA GLY A 352 8.12 -18.47 5.72
C GLY A 352 7.02 -19.34 6.34
N ARG A 353 7.23 -19.75 7.60
CA ARG A 353 6.38 -20.73 8.31
C ARG A 353 5.04 -20.22 8.79
N THR A 354 4.90 -18.92 9.07
CA THR A 354 3.85 -18.38 9.95
C THR A 354 3.03 -17.23 9.36
N ALA A 355 3.27 -16.85 8.11
CA ALA A 355 2.48 -15.79 7.46
C ALA A 355 1.03 -16.22 7.23
N SER A 356 0.13 -15.24 7.23
CA SER A 356 -1.27 -15.46 6.87
C SER A 356 -1.41 -15.61 5.35
N TYR A 357 -2.37 -16.40 4.88
CA TYR A 357 -2.70 -16.52 3.46
C TYR A 357 -1.52 -16.92 2.57
N THR A 358 -0.65 -17.79 3.07
CA THR A 358 0.45 -18.35 2.27
C THR A 358 -0.04 -19.12 1.06
N ASP A 359 -1.20 -19.77 1.16
CA ASP A 359 -1.90 -20.47 0.10
C ASP A 359 -2.29 -19.55 -1.07
N VAL A 360 -2.62 -18.29 -0.78
CA VAL A 360 -2.91 -17.27 -1.82
C VAL A 360 -1.62 -16.86 -2.52
N TRP A 361 -0.52 -16.70 -1.78
CA TRP A 361 0.78 -16.32 -2.33
C TRP A 361 1.41 -17.46 -3.13
N GLU A 362 1.32 -18.71 -2.65
CA GLU A 362 1.92 -19.91 -3.30
C GLU A 362 1.42 -20.15 -4.72
N LYS A 363 0.20 -19.74 -5.05
CA LYS A 363 -0.34 -19.83 -6.40
C LYS A 363 0.49 -19.08 -7.44
N TRP A 364 1.24 -18.08 -7.00
CA TRP A 364 2.05 -17.22 -7.85
C TRP A 364 3.54 -17.56 -7.80
N TYR A 365 3.95 -18.35 -6.80
CA TYR A 365 5.32 -18.76 -6.65
C TYR A 365 5.70 -19.77 -7.74
N ILE A 366 6.84 -19.53 -8.38
CA ILE A 366 7.46 -20.44 -9.34
C ILE A 366 8.69 -21.01 -8.67
N PRO A 367 8.86 -22.35 -8.54
CA PRO A 367 10.02 -22.94 -7.90
C PRO A 367 11.34 -22.49 -8.53
N ASP A 368 12.35 -22.29 -7.71
CA ASP A 368 13.69 -21.91 -8.14
C ASP A 368 14.36 -23.10 -8.85
N PRO A 369 14.71 -22.95 -10.13
CA PRO A 369 15.36 -24.02 -10.90
C PRO A 369 16.77 -24.36 -10.41
N THR A 370 17.40 -23.43 -9.65
CA THR A 370 18.75 -23.63 -9.10
C THR A 370 18.74 -24.24 -7.70
N GLY A 371 17.59 -24.27 -7.04
CA GLY A 371 17.44 -24.78 -5.67
C GLY A 371 18.03 -23.88 -4.57
N LYS A 372 18.56 -22.71 -4.91
CA LYS A 372 19.12 -21.77 -3.91
C LYS A 372 18.07 -21.13 -3.02
N PHE A 373 16.87 -20.91 -3.55
CA PHE A 373 15.73 -20.41 -2.81
C PHE A 373 14.71 -21.53 -2.58
N SER A 374 14.27 -21.71 -1.34
CA SER A 374 13.25 -22.69 -0.99
C SER A 374 12.25 -22.13 0.01
N LEU A 375 11.02 -22.64 -0.04
CA LEU A 375 9.97 -22.27 0.91
C LEU A 375 10.26 -22.90 2.27
N ILE A 376 10.14 -22.12 3.34
CA ILE A 376 10.25 -22.62 4.70
C ILE A 376 8.84 -22.98 5.17
N ARG A 377 8.51 -24.27 5.22
CA ARG A 377 7.21 -24.78 5.66
C ARG A 377 7.35 -25.59 6.95
N ARG A 378 6.26 -25.66 7.73
CA ARG A 378 6.19 -26.66 8.81
C ARG A 378 6.13 -28.03 8.16
N HIS A 379 7.02 -28.94 8.55
CA HIS A 379 6.81 -30.35 8.23
C HIS A 379 5.47 -30.77 8.87
N MET A 380 4.47 -31.08 8.04
CA MET A 380 3.38 -31.92 8.49
C MET A 380 4.02 -33.28 8.67
N GLU A 381 4.22 -33.72 9.92
CA GLU A 381 4.44 -35.11 10.22
C GLU A 381 3.25 -35.85 9.63
N ILE A 382 3.49 -36.58 8.55
CA ILE A 382 2.54 -37.57 8.07
C ILE A 382 2.52 -38.62 9.17
N SER A 383 1.53 -38.54 10.06
CA SER A 383 1.25 -39.63 10.98
C SER A 383 0.84 -40.83 10.14
N ASN A 384 1.81 -41.69 9.82
CA ASN A 384 1.53 -43.03 9.37
C ASN A 384 0.90 -43.79 10.56
N THR A 385 -0.39 -43.61 10.75
CA THR A 385 -1.19 -44.59 11.50
C THR A 385 -1.39 -45.77 10.58
N LYS A 386 -0.59 -46.82 10.89
CA LYS A 386 -0.87 -48.19 10.47
C LYS A 386 -2.14 -48.69 11.13
#